data_8d62bd1dcd6e3b0a8bc5a5a2f0fd33ee
#
_entry.id   8d62bd1dcd6e3b0a8bc5a5a2f0fd33ee
#
_cell.length_a   1.000
_cell.length_b   1.000
_cell.length_c   1.000
_cell.angle_alpha   90.00
_cell.angle_beta   90.00
_cell.angle_gamma   90.00
#
_symmetry.space_group_name_H-M   'P 1'
#
loop_
_entity.id
_entity.type
_entity.pdbx_description
1 polymer ?
#
loop_
_entity_poly.entity_id
_entity_poly.type
_entity_poly.pdbx_seq_one_letter_code
_entity_poly.pdbx_strand_id
1 'polypeptide(L)'
;MKEDSKGNLESDNSLNSNKGKRQKIISYILILIVFVFIVQISNVFNLPSNINLYKGDKKNIDILFPFTLNILEPKDKVVQLNNSKNKLNLLSRNSYELNTKKEGKVNLNIKLLGLLPVKTMEVNVVDTVKLYPGGQSIGVKLNTDGVLIVAISEIKSKNGKTYVPSKEAGIKIGDSILEINNTKIKDSYHVMDMLNNVGEKEVKLKIRRDGKIFTTHITPVQCKEDDSYKIGLWVRDKTAGIGTLTFYHPSTKKFAALGHGISDIDTGKLMTIKDGEILEASISSIEQGEKGHPGELKGMFFESQNKLGKIQQNTDLGIYGKMTEDFNNPYFDKPIPIALQHEIKEGKAYILSTIDGNEMKKFEVEIVKLESQLKVSSKSMVVKVTDKELLAKTGGIVQGMSGSPIVQNGKIIGAITHVFVNDPTKGYGIYIEWMLEEAELGENEIGKEKIRNISDFFFF
;
A
#
# COMPACT_ATOMS: atom_id res chain seq x y z
N MET A 1 68.46 60.63 -27.04
CA MET A 1 67.73 60.55 -25.79
C MET A 1 66.24 60.43 -26.07
N LYS A 2 65.77 59.33 -26.67
CA LYS A 2 64.37 59.01 -26.94
C LYS A 2 64.17 57.53 -27.32
N GLU A 3 64.62 56.55 -26.51
CA GLU A 3 64.41 55.12 -26.77
C GLU A 3 64.02 54.30 -25.53
N ASP A 4 64.05 54.86 -24.30
CA ASP A 4 63.83 54.07 -23.11
C ASP A 4 62.37 54.11 -22.55
N SER A 5 61.39 54.76 -23.22
CA SER A 5 60.03 54.89 -22.70
C SER A 5 58.95 53.90 -23.25
N LYS A 6 59.30 53.09 -24.29
CA LYS A 6 58.43 52.11 -24.88
C LYS A 6 58.49 50.73 -24.25
N GLY A 7 59.60 50.35 -23.66
CA GLY A 7 59.79 49.00 -23.05
C GLY A 7 58.96 48.81 -21.74
N ASN A 8 58.76 49.84 -20.94
CA ASN A 8 58.05 49.74 -19.65
C ASN A 8 56.54 49.69 -19.80
N LEU A 9 55.94 50.21 -20.86
CA LEU A 9 54.50 50.20 -21.09
C LEU A 9 53.98 48.82 -21.62
N GLU A 10 54.84 48.08 -22.36
CA GLU A 10 54.45 46.73 -22.84
C GLU A 10 54.59 45.65 -21.76
N SER A 11 55.56 45.78 -20.83
CA SER A 11 55.67 44.86 -19.69
C SER A 11 54.54 44.98 -18.66
N ASP A 12 54.05 46.19 -18.39
CA ASP A 12 52.94 46.43 -17.49
C ASP A 12 51.58 45.97 -18.05
N ASN A 13 51.38 46.09 -19.36
CA ASN A 13 50.16 45.58 -20.01
C ASN A 13 50.11 44.02 -20.08
N SER A 14 51.26 43.35 -20.23
CA SER A 14 51.35 41.89 -20.24
C SER A 14 51.11 41.30 -18.84
N LEU A 15 51.63 41.99 -17.80
CA LEU A 15 51.41 41.60 -16.39
C LEU A 15 49.95 41.76 -15.94
N ASN A 16 49.26 42.83 -16.37
CA ASN A 16 47.85 43.07 -16.08
C ASN A 16 46.94 42.12 -16.88
N SER A 17 47.26 41.77 -18.13
CA SER A 17 46.52 40.76 -18.93
C SER A 17 46.58 39.37 -18.30
N ASN A 18 47.75 38.99 -17.77
CA ASN A 18 47.93 37.69 -17.09
C ASN A 18 47.26 37.64 -15.72
N LYS A 19 47.21 38.73 -14.95
CA LYS A 19 46.39 38.83 -13.70
C LYS A 19 44.91 38.66 -13.97
N GLY A 20 44.35 39.31 -14.99
CA GLY A 20 42.94 39.17 -15.38
C GLY A 20 42.57 37.76 -15.82
N LYS A 21 43.45 37.08 -16.58
CA LYS A 21 43.25 35.67 -16.98
C LYS A 21 43.30 34.74 -15.77
N ARG A 22 44.22 34.91 -14.84
CA ARG A 22 44.34 34.14 -13.61
C ARG A 22 43.08 34.32 -12.71
N GLN A 23 42.57 35.55 -12.55
CA GLN A 23 41.34 35.81 -11.79
C GLN A 23 40.12 35.15 -12.40
N LYS A 24 39.95 35.15 -13.74
CA LYS A 24 38.86 34.42 -14.43
C LYS A 24 38.99 32.91 -14.21
N ILE A 25 40.16 32.33 -14.30
CA ILE A 25 40.39 30.89 -14.06
C ILE A 25 40.04 30.54 -12.62
N ILE A 26 40.47 31.33 -11.63
CA ILE A 26 40.13 31.13 -10.23
C ILE A 26 38.63 31.22 -10.01
N SER A 27 37.95 32.18 -10.66
CA SER A 27 36.49 32.30 -10.60
C SER A 27 35.78 31.07 -11.16
N TYR A 28 36.19 30.55 -12.31
CA TYR A 28 35.61 29.31 -12.87
C TYR A 28 35.84 28.08 -11.99
N ILE A 29 37.03 27.98 -11.38
CA ILE A 29 37.32 26.88 -10.43
C ILE A 29 36.42 27.01 -9.20
N LEU A 30 36.23 28.20 -8.65
CA LEU A 30 35.28 28.44 -7.52
C LEU A 30 33.84 28.08 -7.86
N ILE A 31 33.37 28.50 -9.04
CA ILE A 31 32.04 28.15 -9.51
C ILE A 31 31.87 26.63 -9.64
N LEU A 32 32.87 25.93 -10.20
CA LEU A 32 32.88 24.47 -10.31
C LEU A 32 32.81 23.78 -8.92
N ILE A 33 33.61 24.27 -7.96
CA ILE A 33 33.61 23.74 -6.58
C ILE A 33 32.23 23.92 -5.94
N VAL A 34 31.63 25.10 -6.07
CA VAL A 34 30.30 25.38 -5.54
C VAL A 34 29.25 24.48 -6.20
N PHE A 35 29.33 24.30 -7.54
CA PHE A 35 28.40 23.41 -8.25
C PHE A 35 28.54 21.95 -7.78
N VAL A 36 29.75 21.42 -7.67
CA VAL A 36 30.00 20.07 -7.14
C VAL A 36 29.47 19.94 -5.72
N PHE A 37 29.65 20.97 -4.88
CA PHE A 37 29.14 20.96 -3.50
C PHE A 37 27.61 20.93 -3.44
N ILE A 38 26.95 21.71 -4.30
CA ILE A 38 25.46 21.69 -4.42
C ILE A 38 24.96 20.29 -4.81
N VAL A 39 25.58 19.64 -5.79
CA VAL A 39 25.24 18.27 -6.21
C VAL A 39 25.42 17.28 -5.05
N GLN A 40 26.49 17.42 -4.28
CA GLN A 40 26.74 16.53 -3.13
C GLN A 40 25.74 16.75 -1.98
N ILE A 41 25.37 17.99 -1.71
CA ILE A 41 24.28 18.30 -0.74
C ILE A 41 22.96 17.67 -1.20
N SER A 42 22.61 17.82 -2.48
CA SER A 42 21.40 17.22 -3.04
C SER A 42 21.40 15.69 -2.87
N ASN A 43 22.52 15.02 -3.10
CA ASN A 43 22.65 13.58 -2.88
C ASN A 43 22.43 13.17 -1.41
N VAL A 44 22.93 13.96 -0.45
CA VAL A 44 22.70 13.70 0.98
C VAL A 44 21.23 13.88 1.36
N PHE A 45 20.56 14.91 0.82
CA PHE A 45 19.13 15.13 1.10
C PHE A 45 18.22 14.08 0.45
N ASN A 46 18.65 13.46 -0.66
CA ASN A 46 17.94 12.36 -1.32
C ASN A 46 18.08 11.00 -0.59
N LEU A 47 19.00 10.87 0.38
CA LEU A 47 19.05 9.66 1.20
C LEU A 47 17.75 9.54 2.03
N PRO A 48 17.23 8.33 2.27
CA PRO A 48 16.05 8.15 3.10
C PRO A 48 16.28 8.63 4.53
N SER A 49 15.26 9.22 5.13
CA SER A 49 15.34 9.65 6.54
C SER A 49 15.16 8.49 7.51
N ASN A 50 14.51 7.40 7.08
CA ASN A 50 14.29 6.19 7.86
C ASN A 50 14.71 4.97 7.03
N ILE A 51 15.36 3.99 7.67
CA ILE A 51 15.72 2.70 7.08
C ILE A 51 15.33 1.60 8.06
N ASN A 52 14.55 0.62 7.58
CA ASN A 52 14.30 -0.62 8.30
C ASN A 52 15.32 -1.67 7.87
N LEU A 53 15.90 -2.38 8.82
CA LEU A 53 16.85 -3.47 8.62
C LEU A 53 16.49 -4.63 9.53
N TYR A 54 16.74 -5.87 9.10
CA TYR A 54 16.61 -7.01 9.97
C TYR A 54 17.85 -7.17 10.85
N LYS A 55 17.65 -7.78 12.01
CA LYS A 55 18.74 -8.24 12.86
C LYS A 55 19.60 -9.27 12.11
N GLY A 56 20.90 -9.01 12.04
CA GLY A 56 21.88 -9.78 11.28
C GLY A 56 22.17 -9.26 9.88
N ASP A 57 21.44 -8.24 9.40
CA ASP A 57 21.68 -7.63 8.09
C ASP A 57 22.98 -6.81 8.06
N LYS A 58 23.56 -6.77 6.86
CA LYS A 58 24.67 -5.89 6.51
C LYS A 58 24.25 -4.96 5.37
N LYS A 59 24.31 -3.66 5.60
CA LYS A 59 23.97 -2.63 4.62
C LYS A 59 25.12 -1.68 4.39
N ASN A 60 25.49 -1.49 3.13
CA ASN A 60 26.46 -0.46 2.77
C ASN A 60 25.76 0.86 2.48
N ILE A 61 26.27 1.93 3.09
CA ILE A 61 25.83 3.31 2.86
C ILE A 61 27.02 4.08 2.31
N ASP A 62 26.90 4.52 1.06
CA ASP A 62 27.94 5.28 0.39
C ASP A 62 27.69 6.77 0.55
N ILE A 63 28.67 7.49 1.09
CA ILE A 63 28.61 8.93 1.28
C ILE A 63 29.82 9.57 0.62
N LEU A 64 29.57 10.60 -0.20
CA LEU A 64 30.63 11.32 -0.89
C LEU A 64 31.30 12.34 0.06
N PHE A 65 32.63 12.47 -0.03
CA PHE A 65 33.34 13.57 0.58
C PHE A 65 32.75 14.93 0.14
N PRO A 66 32.53 15.95 1.00
CA PRO A 66 33.07 16.10 2.37
C PRO A 66 32.18 15.61 3.52
N PHE A 67 31.18 14.75 3.23
CA PHE A 67 30.28 14.25 4.25
C PHE A 67 30.80 12.96 4.90
N THR A 68 30.45 12.78 6.18
CA THR A 68 30.80 11.60 6.99
C THR A 68 29.55 11.10 7.72
N LEU A 69 29.51 9.78 7.99
CA LEU A 69 28.46 9.14 8.75
C LEU A 69 28.96 8.75 10.14
N ASN A 70 28.18 9.10 11.18
CA ASN A 70 28.49 8.75 12.56
C ASN A 70 27.22 8.32 13.31
N ILE A 71 27.34 7.42 14.27
CA ILE A 71 26.26 7.08 15.20
C ILE A 71 26.12 8.22 16.22
N LEU A 72 24.89 8.71 16.44
CA LEU A 72 24.63 9.85 17.36
C LEU A 72 24.84 9.46 18.82
N GLU A 73 24.43 8.26 19.18
CA GLU A 73 24.59 7.69 20.51
C GLU A 73 25.32 6.35 20.42
N PRO A 74 26.27 6.05 21.31
CA PRO A 74 26.98 4.77 21.32
C PRO A 74 26.06 3.65 21.80
N LYS A 75 25.06 3.29 20.97
CA LYS A 75 24.28 2.06 21.11
C LYS A 75 24.95 0.95 20.31
N ASP A 76 26.23 0.66 20.62
CA ASP A 76 27.03 -0.43 20.03
C ASP A 76 26.36 -1.80 20.08
N LYS A 77 25.26 -1.90 20.81
CA LYS A 77 24.47 -3.12 20.96
C LYS A 77 23.45 -3.32 19.83
N VAL A 78 22.97 -2.27 19.19
CA VAL A 78 21.93 -2.36 18.12
C VAL A 78 22.58 -2.45 16.75
N VAL A 79 23.50 -1.54 16.44
CA VAL A 79 24.17 -1.44 15.15
C VAL A 79 25.66 -1.20 15.37
N GLN A 80 26.50 -1.86 14.56
CA GLN A 80 27.93 -1.60 14.44
C GLN A 80 28.20 -0.96 13.09
N LEU A 81 28.86 0.20 13.11
CA LEU A 81 29.26 0.93 11.91
C LEU A 81 30.75 0.66 11.64
N ASN A 82 31.07 0.00 10.53
CA ASN A 82 32.43 -0.23 10.08
C ASN A 82 32.73 0.74 8.94
N ASN A 83 33.82 1.49 9.05
CA ASN A 83 34.27 2.38 8.00
C ASN A 83 35.32 1.67 7.14
N SER A 84 35.01 1.41 5.88
CA SER A 84 35.99 0.98 4.89
C SER A 84 36.79 2.22 4.44
N LYS A 85 37.93 2.45 5.10
CA LYS A 85 38.83 3.57 4.77
C LYS A 85 39.45 3.37 3.37
N ASN A 86 38.86 4.01 2.38
CA ASN A 86 39.58 4.29 1.13
C ASN A 86 40.33 5.62 1.26
N LYS A 87 41.58 5.65 0.77
CA LYS A 87 42.49 6.80 0.84
C LYS A 87 41.82 8.09 0.37
N LEU A 88 42.07 9.18 1.10
CA LEU A 88 41.63 10.56 0.83
C LEU A 88 41.85 10.99 -0.64
N ASN A 89 40.83 10.87 -1.46
CA ASN A 89 40.71 11.55 -2.74
C ASN A 89 39.48 12.42 -2.71
N LEU A 90 39.53 13.64 -3.21
CA LEU A 90 38.42 14.62 -3.26
C LEU A 90 37.15 14.08 -3.97
N LEU A 91 37.23 12.95 -4.65
CA LEU A 91 36.13 12.23 -5.30
C LEU A 91 35.88 10.83 -4.66
N SER A 92 36.45 10.53 -3.47
CA SER A 92 36.31 9.22 -2.87
C SER A 92 34.93 9.02 -2.24
N ARG A 93 34.28 7.91 -2.57
CA ARG A 93 33.15 7.37 -1.84
C ARG A 93 33.66 6.79 -0.52
N ASN A 94 33.13 7.29 0.58
CA ASN A 94 33.26 6.63 1.88
C ASN A 94 32.14 5.59 1.97
N SER A 95 32.47 4.31 1.95
CA SER A 95 31.52 3.23 2.15
C SER A 95 31.49 2.85 3.62
N TYR A 96 30.32 2.93 4.21
CA TYR A 96 30.06 2.58 5.60
C TYR A 96 29.23 1.30 5.62
N GLU A 97 29.80 0.22 6.17
CA GLU A 97 29.07 -1.03 6.39
C GLU A 97 28.36 -0.98 7.75
N LEU A 98 27.05 -1.04 7.70
CA LEU A 98 26.15 -1.09 8.85
C LEU A 98 25.86 -2.56 9.15
N ASN A 99 26.28 -3.07 10.32
CA ASN A 99 25.99 -4.42 10.79
C ASN A 99 24.98 -4.36 11.93
N THR A 100 23.80 -4.93 11.74
CA THR A 100 22.73 -4.96 12.74
C THR A 100 22.93 -6.13 13.70
N LYS A 101 22.88 -5.88 15.02
CA LYS A 101 23.16 -6.91 16.06
C LYS A 101 21.95 -7.24 16.92
N LYS A 102 21.15 -6.21 17.28
CA LYS A 102 19.96 -6.33 18.13
C LYS A 102 18.87 -5.43 17.60
N GLU A 103 17.65 -5.77 17.93
CA GLU A 103 16.48 -4.93 17.70
C GLU A 103 16.60 -3.60 18.43
N GLY A 104 16.03 -2.57 17.83
CA GLY A 104 16.01 -1.21 18.39
C GLY A 104 16.22 -0.15 17.32
N LYS A 105 16.17 1.10 17.77
CA LYS A 105 16.33 2.29 16.94
C LYS A 105 17.66 2.96 17.19
N VAL A 106 18.33 3.39 16.13
CA VAL A 106 19.59 4.13 16.18
C VAL A 106 19.54 5.30 15.21
N ASN A 107 19.97 6.46 15.66
CA ASN A 107 20.09 7.64 14.82
C ASN A 107 21.52 7.76 14.27
N LEU A 108 21.64 7.83 12.95
CA LEU A 108 22.88 8.11 12.24
C LEU A 108 22.90 9.59 11.84
N ASN A 109 24.00 10.29 12.13
CA ASN A 109 24.20 11.65 11.71
C ASN A 109 25.14 11.73 10.52
N ILE A 110 24.69 12.38 9.46
CA ILE A 110 25.52 12.80 8.35
C ILE A 110 26.06 14.18 8.68
N LYS A 111 27.38 14.31 8.77
CA LYS A 111 28.09 15.54 9.14
C LYS A 111 28.95 16.03 7.97
N LEU A 112 28.95 17.33 7.77
CA LEU A 112 29.89 18.02 6.89
C LEU A 112 31.25 18.12 7.59
N LEU A 113 32.31 17.64 6.91
CA LEU A 113 33.69 17.59 7.43
C LEU A 113 33.83 16.91 8.80
N GLY A 114 32.88 16.06 9.19
CA GLY A 114 32.84 15.41 10.50
C GLY A 114 32.38 16.29 11.67
N LEU A 115 32.08 17.57 11.43
CA LEU A 115 31.79 18.56 12.47
C LEU A 115 30.31 18.99 12.49
N LEU A 116 29.81 19.53 11.37
CA LEU A 116 28.49 20.13 11.29
C LEU A 116 27.43 19.08 10.91
N PRO A 117 26.39 18.82 11.74
CA PRO A 117 25.31 17.91 11.39
C PRO A 117 24.45 18.51 10.27
N VAL A 118 24.24 17.75 9.18
CA VAL A 118 23.48 18.17 8.01
C VAL A 118 22.15 17.42 7.92
N LYS A 119 22.17 16.12 8.24
CA LYS A 119 21.00 15.24 8.17
C LYS A 119 21.10 14.13 9.21
N THR A 120 19.96 13.81 9.81
CA THR A 120 19.81 12.63 10.66
C THR A 120 18.99 11.57 9.94
N MET A 121 19.41 10.32 10.05
CA MET A 121 18.74 9.15 9.48
C MET A 121 18.45 8.15 10.61
N GLU A 122 17.21 7.78 10.81
CA GLU A 122 16.80 6.73 11.75
C GLU A 122 16.98 5.36 11.11
N VAL A 123 17.72 4.48 11.77
CA VAL A 123 17.80 3.05 11.43
C VAL A 123 17.02 2.28 12.47
N ASN A 124 15.98 1.59 12.02
CA ASN A 124 15.16 0.74 12.84
C ASN A 124 15.53 -0.73 12.55
N VAL A 125 16.07 -1.41 13.56
CA VAL A 125 16.42 -2.84 13.46
C VAL A 125 15.31 -3.66 14.07
N VAL A 126 14.67 -4.48 13.24
CA VAL A 126 13.54 -5.35 13.61
C VAL A 126 13.93 -6.82 13.50
N ASP A 127 13.23 -7.69 14.22
CA ASP A 127 13.38 -9.12 14.03
C ASP A 127 12.74 -9.58 12.72
N THR A 128 13.19 -10.70 12.18
CA THR A 128 12.69 -11.23 10.92
C THR A 128 11.30 -11.82 11.13
N VAL A 129 10.27 -11.17 10.55
CA VAL A 129 8.93 -11.75 10.52
C VAL A 129 8.91 -12.97 9.60
N LYS A 130 8.36 -14.07 10.08
CA LYS A 130 8.18 -15.31 9.31
C LYS A 130 6.70 -15.63 9.19
N LEU A 131 6.26 -15.90 7.98
CA LEU A 131 4.87 -16.15 7.63
C LEU A 131 4.73 -17.43 6.81
N TYR A 132 3.59 -18.08 6.90
CA TYR A 132 3.19 -19.04 5.88
C TYR A 132 2.63 -18.26 4.68
N PRO A 133 3.20 -18.41 3.47
CA PRO A 133 2.56 -17.86 2.27
C PRO A 133 1.18 -18.50 2.10
N GLY A 134 0.20 -17.75 1.67
CA GLY A 134 -1.11 -18.25 1.26
C GLY A 134 -1.09 -18.87 -0.14
N GLY A 135 -2.07 -18.52 -0.95
CA GLY A 135 -2.24 -19.00 -2.31
C GLY A 135 -3.55 -19.77 -2.52
N GLN A 136 -4.25 -20.11 -1.43
CA GLN A 136 -5.57 -20.71 -1.51
C GLN A 136 -6.60 -19.70 -1.97
N SER A 137 -7.52 -20.15 -2.82
CA SER A 137 -8.77 -19.44 -3.07
C SER A 137 -9.60 -19.37 -1.81
N ILE A 138 -10.10 -18.19 -1.51
CA ILE A 138 -11.02 -17.92 -0.41
C ILE A 138 -12.29 -17.27 -0.92
N GLY A 139 -13.43 -17.68 -0.36
CA GLY A 139 -14.66 -16.92 -0.41
C GLY A 139 -14.61 -15.83 0.64
N VAL A 140 -14.85 -14.60 0.24
CA VAL A 140 -14.90 -13.44 1.13
C VAL A 140 -16.34 -12.99 1.25
N LYS A 141 -16.84 -12.87 2.48
CA LYS A 141 -18.17 -12.33 2.78
C LYS A 141 -18.02 -11.19 3.76
N LEU A 142 -18.59 -10.03 3.40
CA LEU A 142 -18.58 -8.83 4.24
C LEU A 142 -20.03 -8.35 4.49
N ASN A 143 -20.30 -7.95 5.72
CA ASN A 143 -21.50 -7.20 6.10
C ASN A 143 -21.08 -5.74 6.40
N THR A 144 -21.84 -4.78 5.86
CA THR A 144 -21.54 -3.35 6.04
C THR A 144 -22.02 -2.83 7.39
N ASP A 145 -21.35 -1.79 7.90
CA ASP A 145 -21.84 -1.04 9.06
C ASP A 145 -22.89 -0.02 8.61
N GLY A 146 -24.18 -0.41 8.79
CA GLY A 146 -25.32 0.24 8.17
C GLY A 146 -25.57 -0.26 6.73
N VAL A 147 -26.41 0.44 5.97
CA VAL A 147 -26.71 0.11 4.57
C VAL A 147 -26.15 1.19 3.65
N LEU A 148 -25.35 0.79 2.66
CA LEU A 148 -24.73 1.69 1.68
C LEU A 148 -25.74 2.04 0.60
N ILE A 149 -25.88 3.31 0.28
CA ILE A 149 -26.75 3.82 -0.79
C ILE A 149 -26.00 3.73 -2.12
N VAL A 150 -26.50 2.88 -3.02
CA VAL A 150 -25.89 2.62 -4.33
C VAL A 150 -26.61 3.33 -5.47
N ALA A 151 -27.91 3.61 -5.32
CA ALA A 151 -28.66 4.40 -6.31
C ALA A 151 -29.85 5.14 -5.66
N ILE A 152 -30.30 6.18 -6.36
CA ILE A 152 -31.49 6.95 -6.03
C ILE A 152 -32.53 6.72 -7.13
N SER A 153 -33.80 6.45 -6.75
CA SER A 153 -34.88 6.19 -7.68
C SER A 153 -36.12 6.99 -7.35
N GLU A 154 -36.96 7.17 -8.37
CA GLU A 154 -38.28 7.74 -8.23
C GLU A 154 -39.28 6.75 -7.65
N ILE A 155 -40.27 7.25 -6.95
CA ILE A 155 -41.37 6.48 -6.41
C ILE A 155 -42.67 7.01 -7.03
N LYS A 156 -43.40 6.13 -7.74
CA LYS A 156 -44.77 6.43 -8.18
C LYS A 156 -45.74 6.16 -7.04
N SER A 157 -46.34 7.21 -6.51
CA SER A 157 -47.31 7.11 -5.42
C SER A 157 -48.72 6.75 -5.91
N LYS A 158 -49.54 6.26 -5.02
CA LYS A 158 -50.97 5.97 -5.26
C LYS A 158 -51.79 7.17 -5.76
N ASN A 159 -51.35 8.40 -5.43
CA ASN A 159 -51.99 9.61 -5.91
C ASN A 159 -51.62 9.99 -7.37
N GLY A 160 -50.83 9.13 -8.06
CA GLY A 160 -50.38 9.33 -9.44
C GLY A 160 -49.19 10.27 -9.63
N LYS A 161 -48.67 10.86 -8.54
CA LYS A 161 -47.48 11.72 -8.57
C LYS A 161 -46.21 10.91 -8.37
N THR A 162 -45.12 11.41 -8.90
CA THR A 162 -43.76 10.87 -8.73
C THR A 162 -43.01 11.69 -7.70
N TYR A 163 -42.35 11.01 -6.75
CA TYR A 163 -41.59 11.61 -5.66
C TYR A 163 -40.15 11.07 -5.62
N VAL A 164 -39.20 11.90 -5.13
CA VAL A 164 -37.83 11.50 -4.84
C VAL A 164 -37.43 12.01 -3.44
N PRO A 165 -38.00 11.43 -2.35
CA PRO A 165 -37.82 11.96 -1.00
C PRO A 165 -36.36 12.03 -0.57
N SER A 166 -35.56 11.03 -0.96
CA SER A 166 -34.12 10.98 -0.66
C SER A 166 -33.34 12.17 -1.21
N LYS A 167 -33.68 12.66 -2.40
CA LYS A 167 -33.03 13.81 -3.02
C LYS A 167 -33.39 15.10 -2.27
N GLU A 168 -34.63 15.24 -1.85
CA GLU A 168 -35.12 16.40 -1.06
C GLU A 168 -34.46 16.43 0.32
N ALA A 169 -34.22 15.26 0.93
CA ALA A 169 -33.49 15.10 2.19
C ALA A 169 -31.97 15.30 2.07
N GLY A 170 -31.44 15.61 0.87
CA GLY A 170 -30.02 15.85 0.62
C GLY A 170 -29.13 14.59 0.71
N ILE A 171 -29.73 13.41 0.56
CA ILE A 171 -29.04 12.12 0.54
C ILE A 171 -28.32 11.94 -0.80
N LYS A 172 -27.13 11.31 -0.77
CA LYS A 172 -26.29 11.09 -1.94
C LYS A 172 -25.91 9.60 -2.08
N ILE A 173 -25.62 9.19 -3.31
CA ILE A 173 -24.99 7.89 -3.58
C ILE A 173 -23.64 7.84 -2.86
N GLY A 174 -23.36 6.69 -2.19
CA GLY A 174 -22.20 6.49 -1.36
C GLY A 174 -22.36 6.92 0.10
N ASP A 175 -23.53 7.45 0.50
CA ASP A 175 -23.88 7.59 1.92
C ASP A 175 -24.22 6.22 2.53
N SER A 176 -24.07 6.08 3.85
CA SER A 176 -24.53 4.89 4.58
C SER A 176 -25.59 5.30 5.62
N ILE A 177 -26.74 4.61 5.64
CA ILE A 177 -27.74 4.78 6.69
C ILE A 177 -27.32 3.92 7.87
N LEU A 178 -27.07 4.54 9.03
CA LEU A 178 -26.65 3.88 10.26
C LEU A 178 -27.81 3.61 11.20
N GLU A 179 -28.74 4.57 11.30
CA GLU A 179 -29.88 4.50 12.21
C GLU A 179 -31.13 5.13 11.56
N ILE A 180 -32.30 4.60 11.92
CA ILE A 180 -33.60 5.18 11.67
C ILE A 180 -34.30 5.39 13.02
N ASN A 181 -34.74 6.61 13.34
CA ASN A 181 -35.39 6.97 14.61
C ASN A 181 -34.59 6.49 15.85
N ASN A 182 -33.26 6.70 15.84
CA ASN A 182 -32.28 6.28 16.84
C ASN A 182 -32.14 4.74 17.01
N THR A 183 -32.73 3.95 16.13
CA THR A 183 -32.58 2.49 16.11
C THR A 183 -31.50 2.11 15.09
N LYS A 184 -30.49 1.38 15.53
CA LYS A 184 -29.38 0.93 14.67
C LYS A 184 -29.89 -0.04 13.59
N ILE A 185 -29.51 0.21 12.33
CA ILE A 185 -29.85 -0.64 11.18
C ILE A 185 -29.05 -1.94 11.24
N LYS A 186 -29.73 -3.06 11.00
CA LYS A 186 -29.10 -4.39 10.91
C LYS A 186 -28.73 -4.76 9.48
N ASP A 187 -29.66 -4.57 8.55
CA ASP A 187 -29.60 -4.93 7.15
C ASP A 187 -30.65 -4.15 6.33
N SER A 188 -30.73 -4.40 5.04
CA SER A 188 -31.69 -3.77 4.12
C SER A 188 -33.13 -4.14 4.42
N TYR A 189 -33.39 -5.38 4.87
CA TYR A 189 -34.74 -5.81 5.27
C TYR A 189 -35.24 -5.05 6.50
N HIS A 190 -34.34 -4.79 7.46
CA HIS A 190 -34.69 -4.00 8.65
C HIS A 190 -35.04 -2.56 8.28
N VAL A 191 -34.38 -1.97 7.26
CA VAL A 191 -34.77 -0.64 6.73
C VAL A 191 -36.20 -0.68 6.18
N MET A 192 -36.53 -1.68 5.35
CA MET A 192 -37.86 -1.84 4.76
C MET A 192 -38.94 -2.01 5.81
N ASP A 193 -38.69 -2.87 6.80
CA ASP A 193 -39.63 -3.14 7.89
C ASP A 193 -39.91 -1.86 8.71
N MET A 194 -38.85 -1.13 9.09
CA MET A 194 -39.00 0.12 9.82
C MET A 194 -39.79 1.19 9.06
N LEU A 195 -39.57 1.34 7.76
CA LEU A 195 -40.30 2.31 6.93
C LEU A 195 -41.77 1.92 6.80
N ASN A 196 -42.07 0.64 6.61
CA ASN A 196 -43.44 0.15 6.54
C ASN A 196 -44.19 0.34 7.87
N ASN A 197 -43.55 0.14 9.01
CA ASN A 197 -44.16 0.33 10.34
C ASN A 197 -44.44 1.80 10.66
N VAL A 198 -43.63 2.73 10.12
CA VAL A 198 -43.82 4.18 10.33
C VAL A 198 -44.88 4.77 9.39
N GLY A 199 -45.01 4.23 8.18
CA GLY A 199 -45.94 4.73 7.16
C GLY A 199 -45.50 6.11 6.62
N GLU A 200 -46.45 7.04 6.46
CA GLU A 200 -46.22 8.39 5.91
C GLU A 200 -45.69 9.40 6.95
N LYS A 201 -45.28 8.93 8.13
CA LYS A 201 -44.72 9.83 9.14
C LYS A 201 -43.22 10.10 8.84
N GLU A 202 -42.82 11.33 9.12
CA GLU A 202 -41.42 11.71 9.02
C GLU A 202 -40.52 10.83 9.90
N VAL A 203 -39.39 10.38 9.36
CA VAL A 203 -38.35 9.63 10.07
C VAL A 203 -37.05 10.39 10.10
N LYS A 204 -36.32 10.27 11.21
CA LYS A 204 -34.98 10.80 11.38
C LYS A 204 -33.95 9.75 10.94
N LEU A 205 -33.08 10.07 9.98
CA LEU A 205 -32.00 9.23 9.51
C LEU A 205 -30.67 9.72 10.07
N LYS A 206 -29.83 8.81 10.56
CA LYS A 206 -28.44 9.06 10.87
C LYS A 206 -27.59 8.51 9.73
N ILE A 207 -26.87 9.40 9.07
CA ILE A 207 -26.14 9.14 7.82
C ILE A 207 -24.64 9.31 8.06
N ARG A 208 -23.82 8.42 7.46
CA ARG A 208 -22.37 8.59 7.32
C ARG A 208 -22.05 8.94 5.88
N ARG A 209 -21.35 10.05 5.65
CA ARG A 209 -20.80 10.52 4.35
C ARG A 209 -19.34 10.87 4.52
N ASP A 210 -18.46 10.20 3.77
CA ASP A 210 -17.00 10.44 3.78
C ASP A 210 -16.43 10.52 5.21
N GLY A 211 -16.81 9.56 6.06
CA GLY A 211 -16.39 9.46 7.47
C GLY A 211 -17.14 10.40 8.44
N LYS A 212 -17.86 11.41 7.96
CA LYS A 212 -18.63 12.35 8.80
C LYS A 212 -20.04 11.84 9.03
N ILE A 213 -20.53 12.01 10.25
CA ILE A 213 -21.90 11.61 10.66
C ILE A 213 -22.76 12.86 10.76
N PHE A 214 -23.95 12.81 10.16
CA PHE A 214 -25.00 13.85 10.28
C PHE A 214 -26.38 13.22 10.35
N THR A 215 -27.38 14.03 10.63
CA THR A 215 -28.79 13.61 10.65
C THR A 215 -29.60 14.39 9.62
N THR A 216 -30.57 13.72 9.00
CA THR A 216 -31.57 14.33 8.13
C THR A 216 -32.93 13.74 8.40
N HIS A 217 -33.98 14.40 7.91
CA HIS A 217 -35.34 13.94 8.05
C HIS A 217 -35.94 13.63 6.69
N ILE A 218 -36.76 12.59 6.61
CA ILE A 218 -37.37 12.16 5.36
C ILE A 218 -38.74 11.54 5.63
N THR A 219 -39.69 11.81 4.74
CA THR A 219 -41.02 11.22 4.81
C THR A 219 -41.14 10.12 3.76
N PRO A 220 -41.41 8.86 4.16
CA PRO A 220 -41.62 7.78 3.21
C PRO A 220 -42.88 7.99 2.39
N VAL A 221 -42.88 7.49 1.16
CA VAL A 221 -44.01 7.59 0.23
C VAL A 221 -44.54 6.20 -0.07
N GLN A 222 -45.88 6.01 -0.01
CA GLN A 222 -46.48 4.74 -0.35
C GLN A 222 -46.39 4.48 -1.84
N CYS A 223 -45.70 3.40 -2.24
CA CYS A 223 -45.53 2.98 -3.61
C CYS A 223 -46.81 2.37 -4.17
N LYS A 224 -47.19 2.76 -5.40
CA LYS A 224 -48.39 2.26 -6.07
C LYS A 224 -48.29 0.79 -6.48
N GLU A 225 -47.05 0.30 -6.73
CA GLU A 225 -46.84 -1.02 -7.31
C GLU A 225 -46.97 -2.15 -6.31
N ASP A 226 -46.48 -1.95 -5.07
CA ASP A 226 -46.38 -2.99 -4.04
C ASP A 226 -46.92 -2.57 -2.67
N ASP A 227 -47.56 -1.42 -2.58
CA ASP A 227 -48.15 -0.84 -1.36
C ASP A 227 -47.14 -0.55 -0.23
N SER A 228 -45.84 -0.81 -0.43
CA SER A 228 -44.81 -0.57 0.56
C SER A 228 -44.45 0.91 0.71
N TYR A 229 -43.95 1.29 1.87
CA TYR A 229 -43.43 2.64 2.12
C TYR A 229 -41.96 2.72 1.79
N LYS A 230 -41.59 3.62 0.89
CA LYS A 230 -40.23 3.76 0.34
C LYS A 230 -39.70 5.19 0.47
N ILE A 231 -38.40 5.32 0.47
CA ILE A 231 -37.68 6.62 0.46
C ILE A 231 -36.90 6.86 -0.83
N GLY A 232 -37.05 5.96 -1.84
CA GLY A 232 -36.42 6.10 -3.17
C GLY A 232 -34.93 5.81 -3.17
N LEU A 233 -34.50 4.76 -2.47
CA LEU A 233 -33.10 4.36 -2.39
C LEU A 233 -32.92 2.88 -2.74
N TRP A 234 -31.82 2.61 -3.47
CA TRP A 234 -31.25 1.26 -3.57
C TRP A 234 -30.09 1.17 -2.59
N VAL A 235 -30.08 0.13 -1.81
CA VAL A 235 -29.11 -0.05 -0.73
C VAL A 235 -28.42 -1.41 -0.81
N ARG A 236 -27.17 -1.46 -0.33
CA ARG A 236 -26.35 -2.67 -0.20
C ARG A 236 -25.89 -2.81 1.25
N ASP A 237 -26.08 -3.99 1.82
CA ASP A 237 -25.73 -4.30 3.20
C ASP A 237 -24.67 -5.41 3.32
N LYS A 238 -24.41 -6.11 2.21
CA LYS A 238 -23.42 -7.20 2.17
C LYS A 238 -22.83 -7.35 0.77
N THR A 239 -21.65 -7.93 0.72
CA THR A 239 -21.00 -8.34 -0.52
C THR A 239 -20.28 -9.66 -0.31
N ALA A 240 -20.09 -10.39 -1.40
CA ALA A 240 -19.33 -11.64 -1.43
C ALA A 240 -18.55 -11.75 -2.74
N GLY A 241 -17.41 -12.44 -2.70
CA GLY A 241 -16.57 -12.64 -3.87
C GLY A 241 -15.48 -13.68 -3.62
N ILE A 242 -14.74 -13.99 -4.67
CA ILE A 242 -13.56 -14.87 -4.63
C ILE A 242 -12.30 -14.01 -4.57
N GLY A 243 -11.33 -14.47 -3.78
CA GLY A 243 -10.00 -13.87 -3.68
C GLY A 243 -8.95 -14.89 -3.29
N THR A 244 -7.76 -14.44 -3.00
CA THR A 244 -6.65 -15.31 -2.59
C THR A 244 -6.10 -14.87 -1.24
N LEU A 245 -5.86 -15.84 -0.35
CA LEU A 245 -5.14 -15.65 0.92
C LEU A 245 -3.69 -15.28 0.62
N THR A 246 -3.18 -14.20 1.24
CA THR A 246 -1.80 -13.76 1.02
C THR A 246 -0.84 -14.41 1.99
N PHE A 247 -1.12 -14.32 3.28
CA PHE A 247 -0.31 -14.92 4.31
C PHE A 247 -1.08 -15.24 5.58
N TYR A 248 -0.47 -16.11 6.38
CA TYR A 248 -0.88 -16.45 7.74
C TYR A 248 0.31 -16.35 8.69
N HIS A 249 0.11 -15.69 9.84
CA HIS A 249 1.12 -15.60 10.90
C HIS A 249 0.81 -16.62 12.02
N PRO A 250 1.69 -17.63 12.24
CA PRO A 250 1.34 -18.77 13.08
C PRO A 250 1.08 -18.42 14.56
N SER A 251 1.88 -17.52 15.14
CA SER A 251 1.78 -17.20 16.58
C SER A 251 0.56 -16.35 16.94
N THR A 252 0.19 -15.40 16.07
CA THR A 252 -0.93 -14.48 16.32
C THR A 252 -2.24 -14.90 15.64
N LYS A 253 -2.17 -15.90 14.75
CA LYS A 253 -3.25 -16.35 13.86
C LYS A 253 -3.77 -15.22 12.93
N LYS A 254 -3.06 -14.12 12.80
CA LYS A 254 -3.43 -13.04 11.88
C LYS A 254 -3.22 -13.48 10.43
N PHE A 255 -4.11 -13.04 9.56
CA PHE A 255 -4.01 -13.23 8.11
C PHE A 255 -4.17 -11.92 7.36
N ALA A 256 -3.68 -11.90 6.12
CA ALA A 256 -3.99 -10.89 5.12
C ALA A 256 -4.38 -11.55 3.80
N ALA A 257 -5.23 -10.88 3.02
CA ALA A 257 -5.65 -11.33 1.70
C ALA A 257 -5.91 -10.17 0.75
N LEU A 258 -5.99 -10.46 -0.55
CA LEU A 258 -6.34 -9.57 -1.67
C LEU A 258 -5.27 -8.53 -2.05
N GLY A 259 -4.59 -7.90 -1.10
CA GLY A 259 -3.63 -6.81 -1.36
C GLY A 259 -4.26 -5.49 -1.83
N HIS A 260 -5.58 -5.40 -1.86
CA HIS A 260 -6.39 -4.21 -2.10
C HIS A 260 -7.71 -4.30 -1.34
N GLY A 261 -8.34 -3.16 -1.10
CA GLY A 261 -9.63 -3.10 -0.42
C GLY A 261 -10.78 -3.62 -1.27
N ILE A 262 -11.83 -4.05 -0.58
CA ILE A 262 -13.11 -4.38 -1.21
C ILE A 262 -13.93 -3.10 -1.27
N SER A 263 -14.18 -2.65 -2.49
CA SER A 263 -15.01 -1.49 -2.79
C SER A 263 -16.34 -1.92 -3.41
N ASP A 264 -17.35 -1.12 -3.19
CA ASP A 264 -18.64 -1.28 -3.83
C ASP A 264 -18.52 -1.00 -5.34
N ILE A 265 -19.08 -1.87 -6.17
CA ILE A 265 -18.92 -1.82 -7.63
C ILE A 265 -19.62 -0.61 -8.26
N ASP A 266 -20.74 -0.15 -7.69
CA ASP A 266 -21.53 0.94 -8.24
C ASP A 266 -20.99 2.31 -7.83
N THR A 267 -20.50 2.42 -6.61
CA THR A 267 -20.02 3.70 -6.04
C THR A 267 -18.51 3.86 -6.07
N GLY A 268 -17.75 2.75 -6.24
CA GLY A 268 -16.29 2.73 -6.14
C GLY A 268 -15.75 3.00 -4.72
N LYS A 269 -16.62 3.18 -3.73
CA LYS A 269 -16.20 3.48 -2.35
C LYS A 269 -15.78 2.23 -1.59
N LEU A 270 -14.70 2.36 -0.80
CA LEU A 270 -14.28 1.31 0.12
C LEU A 270 -15.42 0.96 1.09
N MET A 271 -15.75 -0.33 1.20
CA MET A 271 -16.85 -0.78 2.05
C MET A 271 -16.44 -0.73 3.53
N THR A 272 -17.20 0.00 4.32
CA THR A 272 -17.01 0.03 5.78
C THR A 272 -17.64 -1.23 6.37
N ILE A 273 -16.81 -2.08 6.96
CA ILE A 273 -17.26 -3.37 7.48
C ILE A 273 -17.80 -3.25 8.92
N LYS A 274 -18.86 -4.00 9.20
CA LYS A 274 -19.32 -4.33 10.54
C LYS A 274 -18.66 -5.64 11.02
N ASP A 275 -18.70 -6.65 10.17
CA ASP A 275 -18.11 -7.97 10.34
C ASP A 275 -17.89 -8.63 8.97
N GLY A 276 -17.11 -9.71 8.95
CA GLY A 276 -16.87 -10.47 7.74
C GLY A 276 -16.19 -11.79 8.04
N GLU A 277 -16.23 -12.68 7.05
CA GLU A 277 -15.68 -14.02 7.14
C GLU A 277 -14.91 -14.37 5.87
N ILE A 278 -13.84 -15.14 6.02
CA ILE A 278 -13.23 -15.88 4.92
C ILE A 278 -13.63 -17.34 5.02
N LEU A 279 -13.98 -17.91 3.88
CA LEU A 279 -14.51 -19.26 3.72
C LEU A 279 -13.61 -20.03 2.78
N GLU A 280 -13.60 -21.36 2.88
CA GLU A 280 -12.97 -22.19 1.86
C GLU A 280 -13.73 -22.04 0.54
N ALA A 281 -13.00 -21.85 -0.56
CA ALA A 281 -13.58 -21.72 -1.88
C ALA A 281 -12.93 -22.70 -2.86
N SER A 282 -13.74 -23.25 -3.76
CA SER A 282 -13.32 -24.10 -4.85
C SER A 282 -13.56 -23.42 -6.20
N ILE A 283 -12.53 -23.34 -7.04
CA ILE A 283 -12.63 -22.76 -8.38
C ILE A 283 -13.32 -23.76 -9.31
N SER A 284 -14.43 -23.35 -9.91
CA SER A 284 -15.24 -24.18 -10.80
C SER A 284 -14.97 -23.92 -12.28
N SER A 285 -14.59 -22.69 -12.63
CA SER A 285 -14.29 -22.31 -14.03
C SER A 285 -13.44 -21.05 -14.09
N ILE A 286 -12.83 -20.83 -15.23
CA ILE A 286 -11.97 -19.67 -15.53
C ILE A 286 -12.56 -18.93 -16.72
N GLU A 287 -12.78 -17.64 -16.58
CA GLU A 287 -12.96 -16.73 -17.70
C GLU A 287 -11.59 -16.14 -18.03
N GLN A 288 -11.09 -16.42 -19.24
CA GLN A 288 -9.75 -16.00 -19.63
C GLN A 288 -9.64 -14.48 -19.75
N GLY A 289 -8.52 -13.94 -19.33
CA GLY A 289 -8.18 -12.53 -19.51
C GLY A 289 -7.73 -12.25 -20.93
N GLU A 290 -8.33 -11.26 -21.56
CA GLU A 290 -7.98 -10.75 -22.88
C GLU A 290 -7.77 -9.24 -22.83
N LYS A 291 -7.14 -8.68 -23.85
CA LYS A 291 -6.94 -7.24 -23.95
C LYS A 291 -8.27 -6.48 -23.88
N GLY A 292 -8.45 -5.64 -22.88
CA GLY A 292 -9.67 -4.90 -22.62
C GLY A 292 -10.70 -5.64 -21.74
N HIS A 293 -10.48 -6.93 -21.49
CA HIS A 293 -11.33 -7.77 -20.65
C HIS A 293 -10.48 -8.51 -19.62
N PRO A 294 -10.37 -8.01 -18.37
CA PRO A 294 -9.75 -8.79 -17.31
C PRO A 294 -10.61 -10.02 -17.03
N GLY A 295 -10.03 -11.22 -17.17
CA GLY A 295 -10.74 -12.47 -16.88
C GLY A 295 -11.03 -12.63 -15.38
N GLU A 296 -11.70 -13.73 -15.02
CA GLU A 296 -12.15 -14.00 -13.66
C GLU A 296 -12.06 -15.49 -13.30
N LEU A 297 -11.66 -15.79 -12.06
CA LEU A 297 -11.84 -17.09 -11.46
C LEU A 297 -13.25 -17.17 -10.87
N LYS A 298 -14.07 -18.08 -11.42
CA LYS A 298 -15.41 -18.34 -10.90
C LYS A 298 -15.35 -19.52 -9.94
N GLY A 299 -15.82 -19.33 -8.73
CA GLY A 299 -15.75 -20.33 -7.67
C GLY A 299 -17.03 -20.41 -6.86
N MET A 300 -17.11 -21.44 -6.05
CA MET A 300 -18.19 -21.67 -5.10
C MET A 300 -17.62 -21.75 -3.69
N PHE A 301 -18.35 -21.20 -2.75
CA PHE A 301 -18.14 -21.39 -1.32
C PHE A 301 -19.46 -21.53 -0.60
N PHE A 302 -19.48 -22.32 0.47
CA PHE A 302 -20.70 -22.63 1.21
C PHE A 302 -20.62 -22.02 2.60
N GLU A 303 -21.61 -21.22 2.97
CA GLU A 303 -21.69 -20.50 4.25
C GLU A 303 -21.77 -21.43 5.47
N SER A 304 -22.25 -22.66 5.29
CA SER A 304 -22.48 -23.62 6.35
C SER A 304 -21.26 -24.47 6.72
N GLN A 305 -20.20 -24.44 5.92
CA GLN A 305 -19.02 -25.29 6.09
C GLN A 305 -17.74 -24.48 5.97
N ASN A 306 -16.76 -24.79 6.85
CA ASN A 306 -15.36 -24.35 6.76
C ASN A 306 -15.13 -22.83 6.78
N LYS A 307 -15.52 -22.18 7.88
CA LYS A 307 -15.10 -20.81 8.18
C LYS A 307 -13.61 -20.82 8.52
N LEU A 308 -12.80 -20.30 7.61
CA LEU A 308 -11.34 -20.22 7.78
C LEU A 308 -10.93 -19.13 8.76
N GLY A 309 -11.67 -18.00 8.78
CA GLY A 309 -11.32 -16.89 9.65
C GLY A 309 -12.35 -15.76 9.65
N LYS A 310 -12.14 -14.81 10.58
CA LYS A 310 -12.96 -13.60 10.73
C LYS A 310 -12.20 -12.40 10.21
N ILE A 311 -12.84 -11.61 9.35
CA ILE A 311 -12.31 -10.34 8.85
C ILE A 311 -12.56 -9.26 9.90
N GLN A 312 -11.53 -8.52 10.25
CA GLN A 312 -11.56 -7.43 11.22
C GLN A 312 -11.41 -6.06 10.56
N GLN A 313 -10.72 -6.00 9.41
CA GLN A 313 -10.44 -4.76 8.70
C GLN A 313 -10.54 -4.95 7.19
N ASN A 314 -11.07 -3.94 6.51
CA ASN A 314 -11.02 -3.75 5.07
C ASN A 314 -10.37 -2.39 4.82
N THR A 315 -9.16 -2.38 4.28
CA THR A 315 -8.38 -1.16 4.02
C THR A 315 -8.04 -1.09 2.53
N ASP A 316 -7.48 0.02 2.07
CA ASP A 316 -7.04 0.15 0.67
C ASP A 316 -5.96 -0.86 0.26
N LEU A 317 -5.32 -1.51 1.25
CA LEU A 317 -4.21 -2.44 1.06
C LEU A 317 -4.59 -3.92 1.23
N GLY A 318 -5.86 -4.22 1.50
CA GLY A 318 -6.34 -5.58 1.66
C GLY A 318 -7.36 -5.78 2.75
N ILE A 319 -7.70 -7.05 2.98
CA ILE A 319 -8.50 -7.48 4.11
C ILE A 319 -7.63 -8.19 5.13
N TYR A 320 -7.88 -7.94 6.41
CA TYR A 320 -7.10 -8.44 7.54
C TYR A 320 -8.01 -9.01 8.61
N GLY A 321 -7.50 -10.00 9.33
CA GLY A 321 -8.28 -10.63 10.39
C GLY A 321 -7.53 -11.75 11.09
N LYS A 322 -8.30 -12.65 11.72
CA LYS A 322 -7.75 -13.82 12.42
C LYS A 322 -8.35 -15.11 11.88
N MET A 323 -7.48 -16.10 11.65
CA MET A 323 -7.87 -17.48 11.36
C MET A 323 -8.53 -18.11 12.57
N THR A 324 -9.55 -18.91 12.34
CA THR A 324 -10.20 -19.76 13.37
C THR A 324 -9.49 -21.08 13.54
N GLU A 325 -8.89 -21.58 12.47
CA GLU A 325 -8.14 -22.84 12.43
C GLU A 325 -6.69 -22.61 12.00
N ASP A 326 -5.83 -23.58 12.26
CA ASP A 326 -4.45 -23.54 11.81
C ASP A 326 -4.40 -23.81 10.31
N PHE A 327 -3.58 -23.01 9.64
CA PHE A 327 -3.40 -23.05 8.21
C PHE A 327 -2.30 -24.05 7.82
N ASN A 328 -2.59 -24.91 6.86
CA ASN A 328 -1.61 -25.83 6.29
C ASN A 328 -1.26 -25.41 4.85
N ASN A 329 0.03 -25.31 4.56
CA ASN A 329 0.52 -25.01 3.23
C ASN A 329 1.23 -26.22 2.63
N PRO A 330 0.81 -26.75 1.45
CA PRO A 330 1.40 -27.95 0.86
C PRO A 330 2.85 -27.76 0.38
N TYR A 331 3.34 -26.54 0.26
CA TYR A 331 4.69 -26.23 -0.22
C TYR A 331 5.66 -25.81 0.89
N PHE A 332 5.14 -25.52 2.10
CA PHE A 332 5.95 -25.00 3.18
C PHE A 332 5.58 -25.62 4.52
N ASP A 333 6.40 -26.50 5.01
CA ASP A 333 6.25 -27.13 6.35
C ASP A 333 6.55 -26.13 7.48
N LYS A 334 7.25 -25.02 7.16
CA LYS A 334 7.66 -23.98 8.11
C LYS A 334 7.42 -22.60 7.53
N PRO A 335 7.13 -21.59 8.37
CA PRO A 335 6.99 -20.23 7.91
C PRO A 335 8.33 -19.71 7.34
N ILE A 336 8.26 -18.97 6.25
CA ILE A 336 9.41 -18.38 5.55
C ILE A 336 9.54 -16.88 5.87
N PRO A 337 10.75 -16.33 5.80
CA PRO A 337 10.96 -14.91 6.06
C PRO A 337 10.34 -14.05 4.98
N ILE A 338 10.07 -12.80 5.31
CA ILE A 338 9.72 -11.75 4.36
C ILE A 338 10.98 -11.06 3.84
N ALA A 339 10.85 -10.31 2.72
CA ALA A 339 11.89 -9.40 2.24
C ALA A 339 11.44 -7.95 2.37
N LEU A 340 12.33 -7.09 2.82
CA LEU A 340 12.14 -5.63 2.80
C LEU A 340 12.35 -5.09 1.38
N GLN A 341 11.76 -3.92 1.05
CA GLN A 341 11.82 -3.32 -0.30
C GLN A 341 13.23 -3.30 -0.89
N HIS A 342 14.26 -2.98 -0.10
CA HIS A 342 15.63 -2.89 -0.58
C HIS A 342 16.31 -4.24 -0.90
N GLU A 343 15.72 -5.35 -0.48
CA GLU A 343 16.19 -6.71 -0.79
C GLU A 343 15.57 -7.26 -2.07
N ILE A 344 14.43 -6.71 -2.50
CA ILE A 344 13.69 -7.15 -3.68
C ILE A 344 14.43 -6.70 -4.94
N LYS A 345 14.51 -7.58 -5.93
CA LYS A 345 15.18 -7.31 -7.21
C LYS A 345 14.27 -7.60 -8.39
N GLU A 346 14.48 -6.88 -9.47
CA GLU A 346 13.92 -7.25 -10.76
C GLU A 346 14.41 -8.64 -11.19
N GLY A 347 13.57 -9.40 -11.92
CA GLY A 347 13.88 -10.74 -12.39
C GLY A 347 12.94 -11.81 -11.84
N LYS A 348 13.40 -13.06 -11.83
CA LYS A 348 12.59 -14.25 -11.55
C LYS A 348 12.01 -14.26 -10.13
N ALA A 349 10.73 -14.63 -10.06
CA ALA A 349 9.96 -14.90 -8.85
C ALA A 349 8.90 -15.95 -9.18
N TYR A 350 8.09 -16.33 -8.19
CA TYR A 350 6.89 -17.14 -8.44
C TYR A 350 5.75 -16.66 -7.53
N ILE A 351 4.54 -16.96 -7.96
CA ILE A 351 3.33 -16.77 -7.16
C ILE A 351 2.75 -18.12 -6.74
N LEU A 352 2.04 -18.13 -5.63
CA LEU A 352 1.16 -19.24 -5.26
C LEU A 352 -0.27 -18.82 -5.55
N SER A 353 -1.01 -19.65 -6.25
CA SER A 353 -2.41 -19.38 -6.58
C SER A 353 -3.17 -20.68 -6.81
N THR A 354 -4.46 -20.67 -6.53
CA THR A 354 -5.40 -21.74 -6.85
C THR A 354 -6.25 -21.29 -8.04
N ILE A 355 -6.12 -21.97 -9.16
CA ILE A 355 -6.86 -21.63 -10.39
C ILE A 355 -7.78 -22.77 -10.85
N ASP A 356 -7.77 -23.91 -10.15
CA ASP A 356 -8.59 -25.08 -10.48
C ASP A 356 -8.91 -25.86 -9.19
N GLY A 357 -10.18 -26.12 -8.94
CA GLY A 357 -10.63 -26.77 -7.71
C GLY A 357 -10.09 -26.08 -6.45
N ASN A 358 -9.44 -26.87 -5.60
CA ASN A 358 -8.78 -26.42 -4.37
C ASN A 358 -7.25 -26.59 -4.46
N GLU A 359 -6.72 -26.96 -5.63
CA GLU A 359 -5.30 -27.27 -5.81
C GLU A 359 -4.49 -25.97 -5.95
N MET A 360 -3.69 -25.67 -4.94
CA MET A 360 -2.72 -24.57 -5.00
C MET A 360 -1.49 -24.96 -5.80
N LYS A 361 -1.04 -24.08 -6.69
CA LYS A 361 0.14 -24.30 -7.54
C LYS A 361 1.11 -23.13 -7.47
N LYS A 362 2.38 -23.41 -7.84
CA LYS A 362 3.42 -22.42 -8.09
C LYS A 362 3.44 -22.05 -9.55
N PHE A 363 3.40 -20.74 -9.84
CA PHE A 363 3.48 -20.22 -11.20
C PHE A 363 4.64 -19.25 -11.33
N GLU A 364 5.46 -19.41 -12.37
CA GLU A 364 6.61 -18.53 -12.62
C GLU A 364 6.15 -17.15 -13.07
N VAL A 365 6.78 -16.15 -12.49
CA VAL A 365 6.60 -14.73 -12.84
C VAL A 365 7.94 -14.00 -12.88
N GLU A 366 7.93 -12.83 -13.48
CA GLU A 366 9.08 -11.92 -13.50
C GLU A 366 8.69 -10.57 -12.89
N ILE A 367 9.48 -10.08 -11.96
CA ILE A 367 9.38 -8.71 -11.47
C ILE A 367 10.05 -7.82 -12.52
N VAL A 368 9.26 -7.05 -13.27
CA VAL A 368 9.77 -6.23 -14.38
C VAL A 368 10.03 -4.77 -13.99
N LYS A 369 9.48 -4.33 -12.87
CA LYS A 369 9.70 -2.97 -12.34
C LYS A 369 9.42 -2.92 -10.85
N LEU A 370 10.27 -2.20 -10.13
CA LEU A 370 10.09 -1.86 -8.72
C LEU A 370 9.90 -0.36 -8.58
N GLU A 371 8.86 0.06 -7.86
CA GLU A 371 8.65 1.47 -7.52
C GLU A 371 9.24 1.74 -6.13
N SER A 372 10.20 2.67 -6.07
CA SER A 372 10.71 3.13 -4.77
C SER A 372 9.62 3.94 -4.07
N GLN A 373 9.09 3.41 -2.98
CA GLN A 373 7.95 4.01 -2.30
C GLN A 373 8.34 4.56 -0.93
N LEU A 374 8.22 5.88 -0.79
CA LEU A 374 8.24 6.57 0.50
C LEU A 374 6.83 6.66 1.11
N LYS A 375 5.79 6.41 0.30
CA LYS A 375 4.38 6.37 0.71
C LYS A 375 3.79 5.03 0.35
N VAL A 376 2.93 4.55 1.22
CA VAL A 376 2.19 3.30 1.06
C VAL A 376 1.35 3.31 -0.22
N SER A 377 1.43 2.22 -1.00
CA SER A 377 0.64 2.05 -2.22
C SER A 377 0.43 0.58 -2.55
N SER A 378 -0.73 0.22 -3.07
CA SER A 378 -1.04 -1.12 -3.58
C SER A 378 -0.39 -1.43 -4.93
N LYS A 379 0.31 -0.45 -5.54
CA LYS A 379 1.00 -0.56 -6.84
C LYS A 379 2.49 -0.38 -6.65
N SER A 380 3.14 -1.31 -5.94
CA SER A 380 4.54 -1.23 -5.55
C SER A 380 5.50 -1.83 -6.56
N MET A 381 5.04 -2.81 -7.33
CA MET A 381 5.84 -3.48 -8.34
C MET A 381 4.98 -3.87 -9.54
N VAL A 382 5.62 -4.05 -10.70
CA VAL A 382 5.00 -4.62 -11.90
C VAL A 382 5.48 -6.06 -12.05
N VAL A 383 4.52 -6.97 -12.15
CA VAL A 383 4.74 -8.41 -12.26
C VAL A 383 4.24 -8.89 -13.62
N LYS A 384 5.06 -9.67 -14.33
CA LYS A 384 4.73 -10.32 -15.60
C LYS A 384 4.64 -11.81 -15.41
N VAL A 385 3.57 -12.44 -15.87
CA VAL A 385 3.41 -13.89 -15.90
C VAL A 385 4.31 -14.46 -17.00
N THR A 386 5.15 -15.43 -16.64
CA THR A 386 6.02 -16.17 -17.57
C THR A 386 5.68 -17.65 -17.63
N ASP A 387 4.86 -18.12 -16.70
CA ASP A 387 4.41 -19.49 -16.60
C ASP A 387 3.49 -19.86 -17.78
N LYS A 388 3.84 -20.91 -18.50
CA LYS A 388 3.10 -21.35 -19.69
C LYS A 388 1.73 -21.97 -19.38
N GLU A 389 1.62 -22.71 -18.27
CA GLU A 389 0.35 -23.31 -17.85
C GLU A 389 -0.64 -22.21 -17.45
N LEU A 390 -0.18 -21.25 -16.63
CA LEU A 390 -1.01 -20.14 -16.22
C LEU A 390 -1.49 -19.30 -17.41
N LEU A 391 -0.59 -18.93 -18.33
CA LEU A 391 -0.95 -18.20 -19.54
C LEU A 391 -1.95 -18.95 -20.42
N ALA A 392 -1.79 -20.26 -20.57
CA ALA A 392 -2.70 -21.07 -21.38
C ALA A 392 -4.10 -21.19 -20.76
N LYS A 393 -4.18 -21.27 -19.41
CA LYS A 393 -5.46 -21.45 -18.69
C LYS A 393 -6.21 -20.14 -18.46
N THR A 394 -5.49 -19.07 -18.10
CA THR A 394 -6.09 -17.81 -17.63
C THR A 394 -5.85 -16.63 -18.56
N GLY A 395 -4.94 -16.73 -19.53
CA GLY A 395 -4.50 -15.60 -20.35
C GLY A 395 -3.56 -14.63 -19.63
N GLY A 396 -3.33 -14.83 -18.32
CA GLY A 396 -2.51 -13.97 -17.47
C GLY A 396 -3.03 -13.86 -16.03
N ILE A 397 -2.93 -12.68 -15.44
CA ILE A 397 -3.52 -12.39 -14.13
C ILE A 397 -5.00 -12.09 -14.33
N VAL A 398 -5.87 -12.76 -13.57
CA VAL A 398 -7.33 -12.60 -13.66
C VAL A 398 -7.90 -12.23 -12.29
N GLN A 399 -9.13 -11.71 -12.25
CA GLN A 399 -9.85 -11.43 -11.00
C GLN A 399 -9.97 -12.73 -10.18
N GLY A 400 -9.84 -12.61 -8.86
CA GLY A 400 -9.74 -13.75 -7.95
C GLY A 400 -8.29 -14.13 -7.59
N MET A 401 -7.30 -13.83 -8.46
CA MET A 401 -5.88 -14.01 -8.13
C MET A 401 -5.30 -12.90 -7.23
N SER A 402 -6.03 -11.83 -7.01
CA SER A 402 -5.64 -10.77 -6.07
C SER A 402 -5.39 -11.34 -4.68
N GLY A 403 -4.22 -11.06 -4.09
CA GLY A 403 -3.72 -11.64 -2.86
C GLY A 403 -2.75 -12.80 -3.06
N SER A 404 -2.58 -13.35 -4.27
CA SER A 404 -1.58 -14.39 -4.54
C SER A 404 -0.20 -13.93 -4.07
N PRO A 405 0.42 -14.60 -3.05
CA PRO A 405 1.72 -14.20 -2.53
C PRO A 405 2.81 -14.35 -3.58
N ILE A 406 3.69 -13.38 -3.63
CA ILE A 406 4.87 -13.37 -4.51
C ILE A 406 6.08 -13.77 -3.68
N VAL A 407 6.81 -14.76 -4.15
CA VAL A 407 8.01 -15.26 -3.46
C VAL A 407 9.22 -15.14 -4.37
N GLN A 408 10.30 -14.57 -3.83
CA GLN A 408 11.59 -14.42 -4.49
C GLN A 408 12.69 -14.88 -3.53
N ASN A 409 13.63 -15.71 -3.99
CA ASN A 409 14.77 -16.19 -3.20
C ASN A 409 14.38 -16.78 -1.82
N GLY A 410 13.23 -17.48 -1.73
CA GLY A 410 12.74 -18.09 -0.49
C GLY A 410 12.13 -17.11 0.52
N LYS A 411 11.87 -15.86 0.13
CA LYS A 411 11.24 -14.81 0.95
C LYS A 411 9.93 -14.35 0.33
N ILE A 412 8.93 -14.04 1.14
CA ILE A 412 7.70 -13.38 0.67
C ILE A 412 8.04 -11.92 0.42
N ILE A 413 7.84 -11.44 -0.82
CA ILE A 413 8.13 -10.06 -1.20
C ILE A 413 6.88 -9.18 -1.30
N GLY A 414 5.71 -9.81 -1.45
CA GLY A 414 4.45 -9.09 -1.65
C GLY A 414 3.32 -9.99 -2.12
N ALA A 415 2.31 -9.38 -2.70
CA ALA A 415 1.16 -10.06 -3.28
C ALA A 415 0.69 -9.40 -4.58
N ILE A 416 0.10 -10.17 -5.48
CA ILE A 416 -0.61 -9.67 -6.66
C ILE A 416 -1.81 -8.82 -6.20
N THR A 417 -2.06 -7.69 -6.86
CA THR A 417 -3.18 -6.80 -6.53
C THR A 417 -4.13 -6.57 -7.69
N HIS A 418 -3.66 -5.99 -8.78
CA HIS A 418 -4.49 -5.59 -9.92
C HIS A 418 -3.88 -6.07 -11.24
N VAL A 419 -4.73 -6.51 -12.15
CA VAL A 419 -4.34 -6.84 -13.53
C VAL A 419 -4.27 -5.56 -14.39
N PHE A 420 -3.41 -5.57 -15.40
CA PHE A 420 -3.42 -4.55 -16.46
C PHE A 420 -4.52 -4.87 -17.47
N VAL A 421 -5.55 -4.05 -17.54
CA VAL A 421 -6.69 -4.25 -18.43
C VAL A 421 -6.28 -4.42 -19.90
N ASN A 422 -5.26 -3.68 -20.35
CA ASN A 422 -4.77 -3.74 -21.74
C ASN A 422 -3.70 -4.81 -22.01
N ASP A 423 -3.20 -5.47 -20.97
CA ASP A 423 -2.19 -6.54 -21.06
C ASP A 423 -2.29 -7.47 -19.84
N PRO A 424 -3.23 -8.44 -19.84
CA PRO A 424 -3.44 -9.33 -18.69
C PRO A 424 -2.23 -10.17 -18.31
N THR A 425 -1.23 -10.28 -19.19
CA THR A 425 0.03 -10.96 -18.85
C THR A 425 0.82 -10.22 -17.78
N LYS A 426 0.42 -8.97 -17.43
CA LYS A 426 1.02 -8.13 -16.42
C LYS A 426 0.01 -7.66 -15.39
N GLY A 427 0.52 -7.34 -14.21
CA GLY A 427 -0.26 -6.72 -13.14
C GLY A 427 0.63 -6.00 -12.14
N TYR A 428 -0.03 -5.39 -11.17
CA TYR A 428 0.63 -4.79 -10.03
C TYR A 428 0.74 -5.78 -8.87
N GLY A 429 1.78 -5.58 -8.06
CA GLY A 429 1.92 -6.20 -6.74
C GLY A 429 2.19 -5.14 -5.68
N ILE A 430 1.76 -5.45 -4.45
CA ILE A 430 2.03 -4.68 -3.24
C ILE A 430 3.25 -5.25 -2.52
N TYR A 431 4.07 -4.41 -1.90
CA TYR A 431 5.13 -4.87 -1.00
C TYR A 431 4.55 -5.50 0.28
N ILE A 432 5.17 -6.58 0.74
CA ILE A 432 4.73 -7.28 1.95
C ILE A 432 4.81 -6.39 3.20
N GLU A 433 5.75 -5.45 3.27
CA GLU A 433 5.92 -4.51 4.37
C GLU A 433 4.63 -3.71 4.64
N TRP A 434 3.98 -3.21 3.59
CA TRP A 434 2.73 -2.47 3.72
C TRP A 434 1.58 -3.31 4.27
N MET A 435 1.50 -4.57 3.85
CA MET A 435 0.50 -5.49 4.36
C MET A 435 0.76 -5.88 5.82
N LEU A 436 2.03 -5.95 6.24
CA LEU A 436 2.38 -6.22 7.64
C LEU A 436 2.05 -5.06 8.57
N GLU A 437 2.26 -3.82 8.12
CA GLU A 437 1.87 -2.63 8.87
C GLU A 437 0.36 -2.61 9.13
N GLU A 438 -0.46 -2.86 8.11
CA GLU A 438 -1.91 -2.95 8.24
C GLU A 438 -2.36 -4.12 9.12
N ALA A 439 -1.68 -5.27 9.03
CA ALA A 439 -1.94 -6.43 9.87
C ALA A 439 -1.48 -6.24 11.32
N GLU A 440 -0.80 -5.13 11.65
CA GLU A 440 -0.18 -4.89 12.97
C GLU A 440 0.79 -6.02 13.37
N LEU A 441 1.55 -6.50 12.39
CA LEU A 441 2.60 -7.52 12.57
C LEU A 441 4.01 -6.93 12.48
N GLY A 442 4.14 -5.66 12.08
CA GLY A 442 5.37 -4.88 12.20
C GLY A 442 5.43 -4.28 13.60
N GLU A 443 6.54 -4.45 14.32
CA GLU A 443 6.76 -3.84 15.65
C GLU A 443 6.94 -2.32 15.54
N ASN A 444 5.88 -1.58 15.26
CA ASN A 444 5.89 -0.13 15.34
C ASN A 444 4.54 0.43 15.79
N GLU A 445 4.19 0.21 17.05
CA GLU A 445 3.15 1.03 17.72
C GLU A 445 3.52 2.54 17.74
N ILE A 446 4.81 2.87 17.54
CA ILE A 446 5.32 4.26 17.60
C ILE A 446 5.14 5.00 16.24
N GLY A 447 4.97 4.28 15.12
CA GLY A 447 4.78 4.87 13.79
C GLY A 447 3.36 5.39 13.54
N LYS A 448 2.34 4.78 14.14
CA LYS A 448 0.93 5.15 13.91
C LYS A 448 0.56 6.55 14.39
N GLU A 449 1.16 7.06 15.46
CA GLU A 449 0.92 8.44 15.92
C GLU A 449 1.53 9.51 15.00
N LYS A 450 2.67 9.22 14.37
CA LYS A 450 3.34 10.19 13.48
C LYS A 450 2.72 10.26 12.08
N ILE A 451 2.20 9.17 11.54
CA ILE A 451 1.58 9.17 10.20
C ILE A 451 0.15 9.75 10.25
N ARG A 452 -0.61 9.52 11.31
CA ARG A 452 -1.90 10.22 11.53
C ARG A 452 -1.74 11.72 11.69
N ASN A 453 -0.67 12.17 12.36
CA ASN A 453 -0.40 13.60 12.54
C ASN A 453 0.18 14.31 11.30
N ILE A 454 0.68 13.58 10.29
CA ILE A 454 1.17 14.18 9.03
C ILE A 454 0.01 14.39 8.04
N SER A 455 -1.02 13.55 8.04
CA SER A 455 -2.22 13.76 7.22
C SER A 455 -3.04 14.98 7.67
N ASP A 456 -3.00 15.34 8.95
CA ASP A 456 -3.70 16.51 9.50
C ASP A 456 -2.97 17.85 9.26
N PHE A 457 -1.71 17.82 8.81
CA PHE A 457 -0.89 19.03 8.57
C PHE A 457 -0.91 19.54 7.11
N PHE A 458 -1.55 18.82 6.19
CA PHE A 458 -1.61 19.21 4.77
C PHE A 458 -3.01 19.63 4.29
N PHE A 459 -3.92 19.97 5.21
CA PHE A 459 -5.18 20.66 4.88
C PHE A 459 -5.21 22.04 5.57
N PHE A 460 -4.48 22.98 4.99
CA PHE A 460 -4.74 24.42 5.06
C PHE A 460 -4.43 25.02 3.69
#